data_de6e1c6589429e36baf3a001362e4348
#
_entry.id   de6e1c6589429e36baf3a001362e4348
#
_cell.length_a   1.000
_cell.length_b   1.000
_cell.length_c   1.000
_cell.angle_alpha   90.00
_cell.angle_beta   90.00
_cell.angle_gamma   90.00
#
_symmetry.space_group_name_H-M   'P 1'
#
loop_
_entity.id
_entity.type
_entity.pdbx_description
1 polymer ?
#
loop_
_entity_poly.entity_id
_entity_poly.type
_entity_poly.pdbx_seq_one_letter_code
_entity_poly.pdbx_strand_id
1 'polypeptide(L)'
;GGNMELKRVNQEFYVADQITADDIAKIADQGIKTLICNRPDGEGADQPNVIEIEEAAQRHSLNVIYQPVISGKITDQQVTEFKQLYQNAQKPVLAYCRSGMRAISLWALAEVAPQDAALLVESGNKLGFNLKGLVPRILKRDHEPATIPCYSVVIVGAGAAGISVASSLLSREPHLDIVIIDPADTHYYQPGWTMVGGGIFKPQVTARSMTSVIPSKVKWMKAAVAGFDPEHNQVILEGCQPIQYKALVVCPGLKLNWHGIEGLVETLGKNGVTSNYRYDLAPYTWELVQQLNGGKAIFTQPPMPIKCAGAPQKAMYLSADYWLKQGKLKDISIHFYNTGAVLFGVKEYVPALMQYVEKYGTELHFNHQLVKVDGSAKKAWFKVVNDENAALVETDFDMLHVVPPQQAPDFIRASTLTDEAGWVSVNPQTLQHTQHANIFALGDVMNAPNAKTAAAARAQAPIVAVNVIAQLKGEQNFCEYNGYGSCPLTVERGKIVLAEFGYGGKLLPSFPKWVIDGQKPSRLAWLLKEQILPPIYWQGMLKGREWMVKPERG
;
A
#
# COMPACT_ATOMS: atom_id res chain seq x y z
N GLY A 1 7.86 -13.61 5.56
CA GLY A 1 8.28 -13.86 4.22
C GLY A 1 7.27 -14.66 3.43
N GLY A 2 6.73 -14.07 2.38
CA GLY A 2 5.91 -14.80 1.43
C GLY A 2 6.71 -15.91 0.77
N ASN A 3 6.06 -17.00 0.44
CA ASN A 3 6.68 -18.05 -0.34
C ASN A 3 7.04 -17.52 -1.72
N MET A 4 8.34 -17.52 -2.04
CA MET A 4 8.81 -17.21 -3.38
C MET A 4 8.23 -18.22 -4.37
N GLU A 5 7.68 -17.73 -5.46
CA GLU A 5 7.16 -18.55 -6.56
C GLU A 5 8.13 -18.51 -7.74
N LEU A 6 8.69 -19.67 -8.07
CA LEU A 6 9.50 -19.85 -9.28
C LEU A 6 8.57 -20.13 -10.46
N LYS A 7 8.57 -19.24 -11.44
CA LYS A 7 7.74 -19.40 -12.64
C LYS A 7 8.60 -19.93 -13.78
N ARG A 8 8.33 -21.16 -14.19
CA ARG A 8 9.05 -21.82 -15.26
C ARG A 8 8.55 -21.34 -16.62
N VAL A 9 9.40 -20.66 -17.36
CA VAL A 9 9.09 -20.22 -18.72
C VAL A 9 9.30 -21.34 -19.73
N ASN A 10 10.45 -22.02 -19.64
CA ASN A 10 10.78 -23.22 -20.41
C ASN A 10 11.74 -24.09 -19.61
N GLN A 11 12.33 -25.14 -20.24
CA GLN A 11 13.22 -26.07 -19.53
C GLN A 11 14.51 -25.41 -19.03
N GLU A 12 14.92 -24.31 -19.61
CA GLU A 12 16.21 -23.65 -19.33
C GLU A 12 16.05 -22.29 -18.64
N PHE A 13 14.81 -21.77 -18.52
CA PHE A 13 14.58 -20.42 -18.05
C PHE A 13 13.42 -20.30 -17.07
N TYR A 14 13.70 -19.63 -15.96
CA TYR A 14 12.75 -19.32 -14.89
C TYR A 14 12.75 -17.84 -14.60
N VAL A 15 11.63 -17.32 -14.14
CA VAL A 15 11.53 -15.95 -13.61
C VAL A 15 10.94 -15.96 -12.21
N ALA A 16 11.30 -14.96 -11.44
CA ALA A 16 10.77 -14.78 -10.07
C ALA A 16 10.67 -13.30 -9.72
N ASP A 17 9.85 -13.02 -8.73
CA ASP A 17 9.89 -11.76 -8.00
C ASP A 17 11.15 -11.70 -7.13
N GLN A 18 11.33 -10.63 -6.36
CA GLN A 18 12.52 -10.43 -5.53
C GLN A 18 12.77 -11.64 -4.63
N ILE A 19 13.94 -12.21 -4.74
CA ILE A 19 14.42 -13.33 -3.92
C ILE A 19 15.23 -12.83 -2.73
N THR A 20 15.35 -13.67 -1.71
CA THR A 20 16.16 -13.42 -0.52
C THR A 20 17.26 -14.48 -0.41
N ALA A 21 18.23 -14.24 0.48
CA ALA A 21 19.28 -15.22 0.76
C ALA A 21 18.71 -16.58 1.20
N ASP A 22 17.60 -16.57 1.93
CA ASP A 22 16.93 -17.80 2.41
C ASP A 22 16.30 -18.62 1.28
N ASP A 23 16.02 -18.01 0.14
CA ASP A 23 15.45 -18.69 -1.02
C ASP A 23 16.49 -19.49 -1.82
N ILE A 24 17.77 -19.20 -1.65
CA ILE A 24 18.85 -19.73 -2.49
C ILE A 24 18.94 -21.25 -2.42
N ALA A 25 18.78 -21.84 -1.23
CA ALA A 25 18.81 -23.30 -1.07
C ALA A 25 17.73 -23.99 -1.91
N LYS A 26 16.50 -23.44 -1.89
CA LYS A 26 15.37 -23.96 -2.68
C LYS A 26 15.62 -23.80 -4.18
N ILE A 27 16.22 -22.68 -4.59
CA ILE A 27 16.56 -22.41 -5.98
C ILE A 27 17.60 -23.44 -6.46
N ALA A 28 18.64 -23.68 -5.68
CA ALA A 28 19.65 -24.68 -5.98
C ALA A 28 19.07 -26.10 -6.07
N ASP A 29 18.13 -26.44 -5.19
CA ASP A 29 17.45 -27.74 -5.20
C ASP A 29 16.60 -27.96 -6.44
N GLN A 30 16.14 -26.89 -7.11
CA GLN A 30 15.43 -26.97 -8.38
C GLN A 30 16.39 -27.20 -9.58
N GLY A 31 17.68 -27.29 -9.33
CA GLY A 31 18.68 -27.52 -10.36
C GLY A 31 19.16 -26.27 -11.09
N ILE A 32 18.72 -25.09 -10.70
CA ILE A 32 19.14 -23.82 -11.30
C ILE A 32 20.64 -23.60 -11.08
N LYS A 33 21.34 -23.12 -12.10
CA LYS A 33 22.79 -22.92 -12.09
C LYS A 33 23.20 -21.46 -12.09
N THR A 34 22.37 -20.57 -12.65
CA THR A 34 22.71 -19.16 -12.80
C THR A 34 21.53 -18.29 -12.38
N LEU A 35 21.81 -17.24 -11.63
CA LEU A 35 20.86 -16.18 -11.29
C LEU A 35 21.22 -14.91 -12.06
N ILE A 36 20.22 -14.25 -12.64
CA ILE A 36 20.37 -12.91 -13.22
C ILE A 36 19.51 -11.95 -12.41
N CYS A 37 20.15 -10.96 -11.81
CA CYS A 37 19.46 -9.89 -11.10
C CYS A 37 19.24 -8.71 -12.06
N ASN A 38 17.98 -8.46 -12.42
CA ASN A 38 17.61 -7.32 -13.27
C ASN A 38 17.11 -6.11 -12.47
N ARG A 39 17.07 -6.22 -11.17
CA ARG A 39 16.61 -5.14 -10.31
C ARG A 39 17.79 -4.32 -9.79
N PRO A 40 17.86 -2.99 -10.05
CA PRO A 40 18.90 -2.15 -9.47
C PRO A 40 18.86 -2.17 -7.95
N ASP A 41 20.03 -2.22 -7.31
CA ASP A 41 20.14 -2.08 -5.86
C ASP A 41 19.59 -0.74 -5.41
N GLY A 42 18.97 -0.73 -4.21
CA GLY A 42 18.43 0.51 -3.64
C GLY A 42 17.10 0.96 -4.23
N GLU A 43 16.46 0.15 -5.09
CA GLU A 43 15.17 0.50 -5.70
C GLU A 43 14.04 0.46 -4.68
N GLY A 44 14.08 -0.48 -3.76
CA GLY A 44 13.10 -0.61 -2.68
C GLY A 44 13.79 -0.61 -1.32
N ALA A 45 13.09 -0.11 -0.31
CA ALA A 45 13.63 -0.02 1.05
C ALA A 45 13.84 -1.40 1.70
N ASP A 46 13.07 -2.41 1.28
CA ASP A 46 13.10 -3.79 1.77
C ASP A 46 13.89 -4.75 0.87
N GLN A 47 14.63 -4.20 -0.09
CA GLN A 47 15.30 -4.99 -1.11
C GLN A 47 16.67 -5.45 -0.64
N PRO A 48 16.93 -6.79 -0.62
CA PRO A 48 18.30 -7.28 -0.45
C PRO A 48 19.21 -6.79 -1.59
N ASN A 49 20.41 -6.37 -1.24
CA ASN A 49 21.42 -6.01 -2.25
C ASN A 49 21.89 -7.26 -2.99
N VAL A 50 22.33 -7.09 -4.24
CA VAL A 50 22.83 -8.21 -5.04
C VAL A 50 24.02 -8.91 -4.38
N ILE A 51 24.85 -8.20 -3.62
CA ILE A 51 25.99 -8.78 -2.89
C ILE A 51 25.52 -9.81 -1.86
N GLU A 52 24.42 -9.55 -1.15
CA GLU A 52 23.84 -10.50 -0.19
C GLU A 52 23.39 -11.79 -0.90
N ILE A 53 22.81 -11.65 -2.08
CA ILE A 53 22.41 -12.79 -2.91
C ILE A 53 23.64 -13.55 -3.43
N GLU A 54 24.68 -12.84 -3.86
CA GLU A 54 25.93 -13.46 -4.33
C GLU A 54 26.61 -14.27 -3.22
N GLU A 55 26.67 -13.74 -2.02
CA GLU A 55 27.27 -14.44 -0.87
C GLU A 55 26.51 -15.75 -0.54
N ALA A 56 25.19 -15.70 -0.55
CA ALA A 56 24.37 -16.89 -0.37
C ALA A 56 24.52 -17.88 -1.52
N ALA A 57 24.58 -17.38 -2.75
CA ALA A 57 24.73 -18.20 -3.95
C ALA A 57 26.06 -18.96 -3.99
N GLN A 58 27.16 -18.37 -3.53
CA GLN A 58 28.45 -19.02 -3.46
C GLN A 58 28.43 -20.29 -2.62
N ARG A 59 27.66 -20.29 -1.53
CA ARG A 59 27.51 -21.47 -0.65
C ARG A 59 26.81 -22.63 -1.34
N HIS A 60 26.09 -22.37 -2.43
CA HIS A 60 25.31 -23.36 -3.19
C HIS A 60 25.82 -23.54 -4.62
N SER A 61 27.01 -23.05 -4.93
CA SER A 61 27.65 -23.15 -6.26
C SER A 61 26.79 -22.55 -7.39
N LEU A 62 26.05 -21.49 -7.11
CA LEU A 62 25.29 -20.73 -8.09
C LEU A 62 26.09 -19.53 -8.58
N ASN A 63 26.04 -19.29 -9.88
CA ASN A 63 26.58 -18.07 -10.49
C ASN A 63 25.55 -16.95 -10.40
N VAL A 64 26.00 -15.74 -10.11
CA VAL A 64 25.13 -14.54 -10.10
C VAL A 64 25.64 -13.53 -11.09
N ILE A 65 24.75 -13.05 -11.94
CA ILE A 65 25.00 -11.99 -12.91
C ILE A 65 24.14 -10.79 -12.52
N TYR A 66 24.76 -9.63 -12.39
CA TYR A 66 24.07 -8.39 -12.12
C TYR A 66 23.88 -7.60 -13.41
N GLN A 67 22.62 -7.52 -13.87
CA GLN A 67 22.24 -6.71 -15.03
C GLN A 67 21.07 -5.80 -14.62
N PRO A 68 21.37 -4.66 -13.98
CA PRO A 68 20.31 -3.76 -13.54
C PRO A 68 19.62 -3.08 -14.71
N VAL A 69 18.29 -3.10 -14.68
CA VAL A 69 17.43 -2.49 -15.71
C VAL A 69 16.38 -1.66 -15.01
N ILE A 70 16.26 -0.38 -15.41
CA ILE A 70 15.27 0.52 -14.84
C ILE A 70 13.88 0.16 -15.35
N SER A 71 12.94 0.02 -14.43
CA SER A 71 11.54 -0.27 -14.75
C SER A 71 10.99 0.77 -15.73
N GLY A 72 10.32 0.30 -16.78
CA GLY A 72 9.78 1.19 -17.83
C GLY A 72 10.82 1.72 -18.83
N LYS A 73 12.12 1.37 -18.69
CA LYS A 73 13.20 1.90 -19.52
C LYS A 73 14.15 0.82 -20.05
N ILE A 74 13.60 -0.31 -20.46
CA ILE A 74 14.40 -1.36 -21.08
C ILE A 74 14.87 -0.89 -22.47
N THR A 75 16.19 -0.75 -22.64
CA THR A 75 16.79 -0.32 -23.91
C THR A 75 17.09 -1.51 -24.81
N ASP A 76 17.19 -1.26 -26.12
CA ASP A 76 17.59 -2.31 -27.08
C ASP A 76 18.99 -2.83 -26.80
N GLN A 77 19.89 -1.99 -26.31
CA GLN A 77 21.23 -2.39 -25.87
C GLN A 77 21.16 -3.39 -24.71
N GLN A 78 20.29 -3.14 -23.74
CA GLN A 78 20.09 -4.05 -22.59
C GLN A 78 19.49 -5.38 -23.03
N VAL A 79 18.58 -5.37 -24.01
CA VAL A 79 18.05 -6.61 -24.60
C VAL A 79 19.17 -7.44 -25.27
N THR A 80 20.03 -6.80 -26.04
CA THR A 80 21.18 -7.46 -26.67
C THR A 80 22.15 -8.01 -25.64
N GLU A 81 22.44 -7.24 -24.60
CA GLU A 81 23.28 -7.66 -23.48
C GLU A 81 22.67 -8.86 -22.74
N PHE A 82 21.38 -8.81 -22.44
CA PHE A 82 20.67 -9.94 -21.80
C PHE A 82 20.79 -11.20 -22.65
N LYS A 83 20.62 -11.10 -23.96
CA LYS A 83 20.74 -12.22 -24.87
C LYS A 83 22.11 -12.88 -24.77
N GLN A 84 23.19 -12.10 -24.76
CA GLN A 84 24.55 -12.60 -24.62
C GLN A 84 24.79 -13.25 -23.25
N LEU A 85 24.37 -12.60 -22.18
CA LEU A 85 24.48 -13.12 -20.82
C LEU A 85 23.75 -14.46 -20.69
N TYR A 86 22.53 -14.53 -21.21
CA TYR A 86 21.71 -15.73 -21.16
C TYR A 86 22.34 -16.87 -21.98
N GLN A 87 22.81 -16.59 -23.20
CA GLN A 87 23.42 -17.59 -24.06
C GLN A 87 24.69 -18.20 -23.46
N ASN A 88 25.47 -17.39 -22.75
CA ASN A 88 26.74 -17.81 -22.15
C ASN A 88 26.59 -18.40 -20.75
N ALA A 89 25.45 -18.26 -20.14
CA ALA A 89 25.21 -18.74 -18.79
C ALA A 89 24.99 -20.26 -18.75
N GLN A 90 25.40 -20.88 -17.64
CA GLN A 90 25.03 -22.26 -17.35
C GLN A 90 23.52 -22.35 -17.07
N LYS A 91 22.87 -23.29 -17.76
CA LYS A 91 21.43 -23.51 -17.66
C LYS A 91 21.10 -24.54 -16.56
N PRO A 92 19.93 -24.50 -15.96
CA PRO A 92 18.87 -23.48 -16.08
C PRO A 92 19.24 -22.14 -15.46
N VAL A 93 18.65 -21.07 -16.01
CA VAL A 93 18.82 -19.69 -15.53
C VAL A 93 17.53 -19.22 -14.84
N LEU A 94 17.68 -18.57 -13.71
CA LEU A 94 16.60 -17.83 -13.05
C LEU A 94 16.92 -16.34 -13.13
N ALA A 95 16.06 -15.57 -13.78
CA ALA A 95 16.13 -14.11 -13.76
C ALA A 95 15.07 -13.54 -12.83
N TYR A 96 15.43 -12.55 -12.04
CA TYR A 96 14.50 -11.93 -11.11
C TYR A 96 14.60 -10.41 -11.13
N CYS A 97 13.50 -9.78 -10.80
CA CYS A 97 13.38 -8.34 -10.54
C CYS A 97 12.35 -8.14 -9.41
N ARG A 98 11.71 -7.00 -9.32
CA ARG A 98 10.71 -6.79 -8.28
C ARG A 98 9.52 -7.77 -8.41
N SER A 99 8.98 -7.93 -9.62
CA SER A 99 7.79 -8.76 -9.89
C SER A 99 8.05 -9.94 -10.83
N GLY A 100 9.22 -9.99 -11.47
CA GLY A 100 9.53 -10.90 -12.56
C GLY A 100 9.23 -10.33 -13.94
N MET A 101 8.50 -9.22 -14.04
CA MET A 101 8.06 -8.66 -15.32
C MET A 101 9.19 -8.12 -16.18
N ARG A 102 10.16 -7.41 -15.59
CA ARG A 102 11.35 -6.95 -16.36
C ARG A 102 12.17 -8.13 -16.87
N ALA A 103 12.33 -9.15 -16.04
CA ALA A 103 13.08 -10.35 -16.39
C ALA A 103 12.45 -11.08 -17.57
N ILE A 104 11.14 -11.35 -17.53
CA ILE A 104 10.45 -12.01 -18.64
C ILE A 104 10.37 -11.12 -19.88
N SER A 105 10.28 -9.81 -19.72
CA SER A 105 10.27 -8.86 -20.83
C SER A 105 11.60 -8.86 -21.59
N LEU A 106 12.72 -8.86 -20.87
CA LEU A 106 14.05 -8.98 -21.49
C LEU A 106 14.18 -10.28 -22.28
N TRP A 107 13.76 -11.38 -21.68
CA TRP A 107 13.78 -12.68 -22.34
C TRP A 107 12.89 -12.69 -23.59
N ALA A 108 11.66 -12.21 -23.50
CA ALA A 108 10.73 -12.17 -24.62
C ALA A 108 11.26 -11.32 -25.78
N LEU A 109 11.88 -10.17 -25.48
CA LEU A 109 12.48 -9.30 -26.49
C LEU A 109 13.75 -9.91 -27.11
N ALA A 110 14.52 -10.68 -26.33
CA ALA A 110 15.79 -11.29 -26.76
C ALA A 110 15.59 -12.59 -27.57
N GLU A 111 14.57 -13.39 -27.25
CA GLU A 111 14.35 -14.74 -27.81
C GLU A 111 13.62 -14.74 -29.14
N VAL A 112 13.25 -13.64 -29.67
CA VAL A 112 12.21 -13.55 -30.69
C VAL A 112 12.64 -13.72 -32.12
N ALA A 113 13.74 -14.22 -32.44
CA ALA A 113 13.88 -14.69 -33.82
C ALA A 113 13.41 -16.15 -33.86
N PRO A 114 12.68 -16.55 -34.63
CA PRO A 114 11.57 -16.52 -35.52
C PRO A 114 10.19 -16.83 -34.87
N GLN A 115 9.94 -16.38 -33.70
CA GLN A 115 8.77 -16.77 -32.90
C GLN A 115 7.57 -15.87 -33.17
N ASP A 116 6.41 -16.47 -33.20
CA ASP A 116 5.14 -15.78 -33.26
C ASP A 116 4.92 -14.98 -31.96
N ALA A 117 4.74 -13.67 -32.08
CA ALA A 117 4.45 -12.79 -30.94
C ALA A 117 3.22 -13.26 -30.15
N ALA A 118 2.22 -13.83 -30.81
CA ALA A 118 1.02 -14.38 -30.16
C ALA A 118 1.37 -15.53 -29.20
N LEU A 119 2.33 -16.39 -29.56
CA LEU A 119 2.76 -17.50 -28.69
C LEU A 119 3.49 -16.98 -27.46
N LEU A 120 4.28 -15.92 -27.58
CA LEU A 120 4.95 -15.29 -26.43
C LEU A 120 3.95 -14.66 -25.48
N VAL A 121 2.94 -13.99 -25.99
CA VAL A 121 1.85 -13.40 -25.18
C VAL A 121 1.10 -14.51 -24.44
N GLU A 122 0.78 -15.60 -25.11
CA GLU A 122 0.10 -16.75 -24.49
C GLU A 122 0.97 -17.38 -23.39
N SER A 123 2.25 -17.59 -23.65
CA SER A 123 3.20 -18.13 -22.67
C SER A 123 3.30 -17.23 -21.42
N GLY A 124 3.34 -15.91 -21.62
CA GLY A 124 3.33 -14.94 -20.53
C GLY A 124 2.05 -15.01 -19.72
N ASN A 125 0.90 -15.07 -20.39
CA ASN A 125 -0.42 -15.15 -19.74
C ASN A 125 -0.55 -16.37 -18.83
N LYS A 126 -0.03 -17.52 -19.26
CA LYS A 126 -0.03 -18.74 -18.44
C LYS A 126 0.73 -18.56 -17.12
N LEU A 127 1.71 -17.67 -17.11
CA LEU A 127 2.53 -17.36 -15.93
C LEU A 127 2.04 -16.14 -15.16
N GLY A 128 0.95 -15.52 -15.60
CA GLY A 128 0.40 -14.33 -14.97
C GLY A 128 1.03 -13.00 -15.43
N PHE A 129 1.78 -13.01 -16.55
CA PHE A 129 2.39 -11.80 -17.11
C PHE A 129 1.69 -11.37 -18.39
N ASN A 130 1.33 -10.09 -18.48
CA ASN A 130 0.76 -9.53 -19.70
C ASN A 130 1.87 -8.96 -20.59
N LEU A 131 2.23 -9.69 -21.64
CA LEU A 131 3.28 -9.29 -22.59
C LEU A 131 2.73 -8.55 -23.82
N LYS A 132 1.41 -8.29 -23.91
CA LYS A 132 0.81 -7.63 -25.07
C LYS A 132 1.45 -6.28 -25.41
N GLY A 133 1.84 -5.51 -24.41
CA GLY A 133 2.49 -4.23 -24.62
C GLY A 133 3.89 -4.32 -25.26
N LEU A 134 4.52 -5.51 -25.26
CA LEU A 134 5.80 -5.73 -25.95
C LEU A 134 5.63 -6.06 -27.43
N VAL A 135 4.43 -6.45 -27.85
CA VAL A 135 4.16 -6.84 -29.24
C VAL A 135 4.64 -5.76 -30.23
N PRO A 136 4.41 -4.46 -29.99
CA PRO A 136 4.95 -3.42 -30.86
C PRO A 136 6.46 -3.47 -31.04
N ARG A 137 7.22 -3.71 -29.98
CA ARG A 137 8.69 -3.80 -30.06
C ARG A 137 9.14 -5.08 -30.73
N ILE A 138 8.40 -6.16 -30.53
CA ILE A 138 8.63 -7.45 -31.19
C ILE A 138 8.36 -7.32 -32.69
N LEU A 139 7.22 -6.74 -33.09
CA LEU A 139 6.80 -6.57 -34.47
C LEU A 139 7.59 -5.50 -35.23
N LYS A 140 8.21 -4.55 -34.54
CA LYS A 140 9.07 -3.55 -35.15
C LYS A 140 10.19 -4.16 -36.00
N ARG A 141 10.55 -5.42 -35.74
CA ARG A 141 11.48 -6.19 -36.55
C ARG A 141 10.88 -6.60 -37.89
N ASP A 142 9.53 -6.69 -37.97
CA ASP A 142 8.77 -7.14 -39.13
C ASP A 142 8.03 -5.99 -39.83
N HIS A 143 8.35 -4.73 -39.50
CA HIS A 143 7.84 -3.50 -40.14
C HIS A 143 6.33 -3.21 -40.00
N GLU A 144 5.62 -3.82 -39.03
CA GLU A 144 4.24 -3.46 -38.76
C GLU A 144 4.12 -2.29 -37.75
N PRO A 145 3.21 -1.32 -37.95
CA PRO A 145 3.02 -0.23 -36.99
C PRO A 145 2.40 -0.72 -35.69
N ALA A 146 3.03 -0.30 -34.59
CA ALA A 146 2.59 -0.63 -33.24
C ALA A 146 1.31 0.12 -32.86
N THR A 147 0.28 -0.60 -32.39
CA THR A 147 -0.93 0.03 -31.82
C THR A 147 -0.82 0.01 -30.29
N ILE A 148 -0.84 1.21 -29.68
CA ILE A 148 -0.86 1.35 -28.24
C ILE A 148 -2.31 1.23 -27.78
N PRO A 149 -2.64 0.32 -26.83
CA PRO A 149 -4.00 0.25 -26.29
C PRO A 149 -4.41 1.57 -25.65
N CYS A 150 -5.61 2.06 -26.00
CA CYS A 150 -6.16 3.30 -25.47
C CYS A 150 -7.50 3.01 -24.77
N TYR A 151 -7.66 3.56 -23.58
CA TYR A 151 -8.88 3.42 -22.78
C TYR A 151 -9.42 4.80 -22.43
N SER A 152 -10.73 4.88 -22.26
CA SER A 152 -11.36 6.14 -21.82
C SER A 152 -10.87 6.54 -20.43
N VAL A 153 -10.79 5.57 -19.50
CA VAL A 153 -10.28 5.79 -18.14
C VAL A 153 -9.30 4.69 -17.78
N VAL A 154 -8.12 5.10 -17.34
CA VAL A 154 -7.12 4.20 -16.73
C VAL A 154 -7.06 4.53 -15.24
N ILE A 155 -7.24 3.51 -14.40
CA ILE A 155 -7.16 3.63 -12.94
C ILE A 155 -5.93 2.87 -12.46
N VAL A 156 -5.02 3.55 -11.77
CA VAL A 156 -3.82 2.96 -11.19
C VAL A 156 -4.07 2.66 -9.71
N GLY A 157 -4.19 1.38 -9.40
CA GLY A 157 -4.49 0.89 -8.05
C GLY A 157 -5.90 0.35 -7.92
N ALA A 158 -6.02 -0.89 -7.43
CA ALA A 158 -7.30 -1.57 -7.19
C ALA A 158 -7.56 -1.78 -5.69
N GLY A 159 -7.15 -0.82 -4.87
CA GLY A 159 -7.53 -0.75 -3.48
C GLY A 159 -8.93 -0.17 -3.30
N ALA A 160 -9.25 0.27 -2.09
CA ALA A 160 -10.54 0.86 -1.77
C ALA A 160 -10.91 2.00 -2.72
N ALA A 161 -9.98 2.92 -2.95
CA ALA A 161 -10.21 4.09 -3.80
C ALA A 161 -10.44 3.70 -5.25
N GLY A 162 -9.58 2.84 -5.83
CA GLY A 162 -9.64 2.49 -7.24
C GLY A 162 -10.90 1.73 -7.62
N ILE A 163 -11.26 0.73 -6.86
CA ILE A 163 -12.49 -0.04 -7.11
C ILE A 163 -13.73 0.83 -6.93
N SER A 164 -13.72 1.69 -5.92
CA SER A 164 -14.85 2.60 -5.65
C SER A 164 -15.06 3.59 -6.79
N VAL A 165 -13.99 4.16 -7.32
CA VAL A 165 -14.08 5.07 -8.49
C VAL A 165 -14.57 4.30 -9.72
N ALA A 166 -14.04 3.12 -9.98
CA ALA A 166 -14.46 2.30 -11.11
C ALA A 166 -15.97 2.00 -11.04
N SER A 167 -16.44 1.57 -9.88
CA SER A 167 -17.86 1.29 -9.67
C SER A 167 -18.73 2.54 -9.78
N SER A 168 -18.26 3.66 -9.23
CA SER A 168 -18.95 4.94 -9.27
C SER A 168 -19.05 5.50 -10.71
N LEU A 169 -18.01 5.32 -11.50
CA LEU A 169 -18.01 5.66 -12.93
C LEU A 169 -19.05 4.84 -13.69
N LEU A 170 -19.05 3.52 -13.50
CA LEU A 170 -19.98 2.62 -14.20
C LEU A 170 -21.44 2.85 -13.80
N SER A 171 -21.71 3.27 -12.57
CA SER A 171 -23.09 3.58 -12.15
C SER A 171 -23.66 4.80 -12.88
N ARG A 172 -22.79 5.70 -13.36
CA ARG A 172 -23.17 6.90 -14.11
C ARG A 172 -23.09 6.72 -15.62
N GLU A 173 -22.09 5.99 -16.08
CA GLU A 173 -21.82 5.74 -17.50
C GLU A 173 -21.56 4.22 -17.69
N PRO A 174 -22.62 3.40 -17.83
CA PRO A 174 -22.49 1.94 -17.84
C PRO A 174 -21.65 1.37 -18.98
N HIS A 175 -21.44 2.12 -20.04
CA HIS A 175 -20.66 1.70 -21.21
C HIS A 175 -19.27 2.28 -21.27
N LEU A 176 -18.84 2.97 -20.22
CA LEU A 176 -17.53 3.59 -20.17
C LEU A 176 -16.43 2.51 -20.17
N ASP A 177 -15.43 2.74 -21.03
CA ASP A 177 -14.30 1.83 -21.20
C ASP A 177 -13.25 2.11 -20.09
N ILE A 178 -13.16 1.21 -19.12
CA ILE A 178 -12.33 1.38 -17.94
C ILE A 178 -11.36 0.20 -17.81
N VAL A 179 -10.07 0.51 -17.61
CA VAL A 179 -9.07 -0.46 -17.18
C VAL A 179 -8.54 -0.08 -15.79
N ILE A 180 -8.42 -1.06 -14.92
CA ILE A 180 -7.79 -0.90 -13.61
C ILE A 180 -6.51 -1.73 -13.58
N ILE A 181 -5.41 -1.13 -13.11
CA ILE A 181 -4.09 -1.75 -13.11
C ILE A 181 -3.64 -1.95 -11.67
N ASP A 182 -3.40 -3.21 -11.29
CA ASP A 182 -2.90 -3.57 -9.96
C ASP A 182 -2.30 -4.97 -10.00
N PRO A 183 -1.10 -5.20 -9.45
CA PRO A 183 -0.48 -6.52 -9.45
C PRO A 183 -1.00 -7.47 -8.37
N ALA A 184 -1.78 -6.98 -7.40
CA ALA A 184 -2.18 -7.76 -6.23
C ALA A 184 -3.31 -8.75 -6.52
N ASP A 185 -3.23 -9.94 -5.93
CA ASP A 185 -4.27 -10.97 -6.01
C ASP A 185 -5.39 -10.80 -4.99
N THR A 186 -5.08 -10.10 -3.90
CA THR A 186 -5.95 -9.99 -2.73
C THR A 186 -6.27 -8.53 -2.44
N HIS A 187 -7.54 -8.29 -2.15
CA HIS A 187 -8.05 -7.00 -1.70
C HIS A 187 -8.33 -7.05 -0.21
N TYR A 188 -7.84 -6.06 0.54
CA TYR A 188 -7.97 -6.00 1.99
C TYR A 188 -8.86 -4.86 2.46
N TYR A 189 -9.73 -5.16 3.43
CA TYR A 189 -10.42 -4.17 4.24
C TYR A 189 -9.48 -3.77 5.39
N GLN A 190 -8.58 -2.83 5.14
CA GLN A 190 -7.53 -2.45 6.09
C GLN A 190 -8.05 -1.88 7.42
N PRO A 191 -9.16 -1.10 7.45
CA PRO A 191 -9.71 -0.63 8.73
C PRO A 191 -10.07 -1.75 9.72
N GLY A 192 -10.28 -2.97 9.23
CA GLY A 192 -10.55 -4.13 10.06
C GLY A 192 -9.33 -4.67 10.80
N TRP A 193 -8.11 -4.29 10.43
CA TRP A 193 -6.90 -4.84 11.06
C TRP A 193 -6.72 -4.40 12.51
N THR A 194 -7.15 -3.21 12.87
CA THR A 194 -7.22 -2.80 14.29
C THR A 194 -8.10 -3.74 15.09
N MET A 195 -9.23 -4.15 14.52
CA MET A 195 -10.16 -5.09 15.17
C MET A 195 -9.59 -6.50 15.23
N VAL A 196 -8.76 -6.90 14.28
CA VAL A 196 -8.02 -8.16 14.32
C VAL A 196 -6.99 -8.13 15.46
N GLY A 197 -6.21 -7.06 15.56
CA GLY A 197 -5.22 -6.89 16.63
C GLY A 197 -5.84 -6.80 18.02
N GLY A 198 -7.10 -6.39 18.11
CA GLY A 198 -7.90 -6.37 19.35
C GLY A 198 -8.68 -7.65 19.63
N GLY A 199 -8.57 -8.66 18.75
CA GLY A 199 -9.26 -9.94 18.95
C GLY A 199 -10.75 -9.92 18.63
N ILE A 200 -11.26 -8.89 17.94
CA ILE A 200 -12.69 -8.75 17.62
C ILE A 200 -13.01 -9.40 16.27
N PHE A 201 -12.15 -9.20 15.26
CA PHE A 201 -12.32 -9.82 13.94
C PHE A 201 -11.29 -10.94 13.74
N LYS A 202 -11.68 -11.98 13.00
CA LYS A 202 -10.73 -12.93 12.43
C LYS A 202 -10.10 -12.29 11.19
N PRO A 203 -8.80 -12.50 10.93
CA PRO A 203 -8.13 -11.83 9.80
C PRO A 203 -8.79 -12.13 8.45
N GLN A 204 -9.30 -13.34 8.25
CA GLN A 204 -9.90 -13.75 6.99
C GLN A 204 -11.10 -12.90 6.54
N VAL A 205 -11.84 -12.30 7.49
CA VAL A 205 -12.99 -11.44 7.15
C VAL A 205 -12.56 -10.11 6.50
N THR A 206 -11.27 -9.77 6.57
CA THR A 206 -10.72 -8.54 5.98
C THR A 206 -10.13 -8.77 4.59
N ALA A 207 -10.12 -10.00 4.09
CA ALA A 207 -9.47 -10.34 2.83
C ALA A 207 -10.46 -10.98 1.85
N ARG A 208 -10.39 -10.55 0.59
CA ARG A 208 -11.13 -11.16 -0.53
C ARG A 208 -10.23 -11.21 -1.76
N SER A 209 -10.48 -12.18 -2.65
CA SER A 209 -9.77 -12.22 -3.91
C SER A 209 -10.05 -10.96 -4.73
N MET A 210 -9.05 -10.45 -5.43
CA MET A 210 -9.20 -9.26 -6.27
C MET A 210 -10.27 -9.47 -7.33
N THR A 211 -10.33 -10.64 -7.93
CA THR A 211 -11.34 -10.99 -8.94
C THR A 211 -12.77 -10.90 -8.43
N SER A 212 -13.00 -11.13 -7.13
CA SER A 212 -14.33 -11.07 -6.54
C SER A 212 -14.84 -9.65 -6.29
N VAL A 213 -13.96 -8.65 -6.28
CA VAL A 213 -14.32 -7.27 -5.93
C VAL A 213 -14.22 -6.30 -7.10
N ILE A 214 -13.42 -6.59 -8.12
CA ILE A 214 -13.36 -5.76 -9.32
C ILE A 214 -14.68 -5.95 -10.10
N PRO A 215 -15.38 -4.85 -10.49
CA PRO A 215 -16.58 -4.95 -11.29
C PRO A 215 -16.33 -5.70 -12.59
N SER A 216 -17.28 -6.57 -12.98
CA SER A 216 -17.13 -7.45 -14.17
C SER A 216 -16.94 -6.69 -15.48
N LYS A 217 -17.45 -5.46 -15.57
CA LYS A 217 -17.33 -4.61 -16.76
C LYS A 217 -16.02 -3.83 -16.82
N VAL A 218 -15.22 -3.87 -15.77
CA VAL A 218 -13.90 -3.24 -15.71
C VAL A 218 -12.86 -4.26 -16.12
N LYS A 219 -11.98 -3.88 -17.04
CA LYS A 219 -10.85 -4.72 -17.39
C LYS A 219 -9.81 -4.61 -16.27
N TRP A 220 -9.46 -5.73 -15.67
CA TRP A 220 -8.35 -5.79 -14.72
C TRP A 220 -7.08 -6.19 -15.44
N MET A 221 -6.09 -5.31 -15.38
CA MET A 221 -4.74 -5.60 -15.87
C MET A 221 -3.86 -5.91 -14.66
N LYS A 222 -3.51 -7.18 -14.48
CA LYS A 222 -2.67 -7.61 -13.37
C LYS A 222 -1.21 -7.30 -13.71
N ALA A 223 -0.81 -6.07 -13.45
CA ALA A 223 0.51 -5.56 -13.77
C ALA A 223 0.89 -4.44 -12.81
N ALA A 224 2.18 -4.17 -12.70
CA ALA A 224 2.70 -3.05 -11.94
C ALA A 224 3.00 -1.88 -12.86
N VAL A 225 2.68 -0.68 -12.40
CA VAL A 225 3.02 0.57 -13.09
C VAL A 225 4.46 0.94 -12.75
N ALA A 226 5.24 1.25 -13.79
CA ALA A 226 6.62 1.71 -13.66
C ALA A 226 6.74 3.22 -13.67
N GLY A 227 5.85 3.92 -14.39
CA GLY A 227 5.92 5.37 -14.52
C GLY A 227 4.80 5.94 -15.38
N PHE A 228 4.92 7.22 -15.63
CA PHE A 228 3.93 8.00 -16.37
C PHE A 228 4.61 8.85 -17.43
N ASP A 229 3.92 9.02 -18.56
CA ASP A 229 4.26 9.99 -19.59
C ASP A 229 3.00 10.86 -19.84
N PRO A 230 2.78 11.87 -19.00
CA PRO A 230 1.55 12.67 -19.07
C PRO A 230 1.45 13.52 -20.33
N GLU A 231 2.57 13.87 -20.95
CA GLU A 231 2.58 14.65 -22.20
C GLU A 231 1.99 13.85 -23.36
N HIS A 232 2.09 12.52 -23.32
CA HIS A 232 1.54 11.61 -24.33
C HIS A 232 0.33 10.83 -23.83
N ASN A 233 -0.22 11.18 -22.66
CA ASN A 233 -1.36 10.51 -22.03
C ASN A 233 -1.12 9.00 -21.85
N GLN A 234 0.04 8.63 -21.33
CA GLN A 234 0.44 7.22 -21.18
C GLN A 234 0.81 6.87 -19.76
N VAL A 235 0.45 5.66 -19.37
CA VAL A 235 0.98 4.94 -18.21
C VAL A 235 1.96 3.91 -18.75
N ILE A 236 3.14 3.81 -18.15
CA ILE A 236 4.18 2.86 -18.53
C ILE A 236 4.19 1.74 -17.51
N LEU A 237 4.00 0.49 -17.96
CA LEU A 237 4.04 -0.69 -17.11
C LEU A 237 5.46 -1.19 -16.93
N GLU A 238 5.70 -1.99 -15.90
CA GLU A 238 6.93 -2.77 -15.80
C GLU A 238 7.02 -3.70 -17.02
N GLY A 239 8.17 -3.69 -17.72
CA GLY A 239 8.30 -4.35 -19.02
C GLY A 239 8.15 -3.40 -20.20
N CYS A 240 7.95 -2.09 -19.93
CA CYS A 240 7.88 -1.01 -20.93
C CYS A 240 6.63 -0.99 -21.80
N GLN A 241 5.53 -1.66 -21.41
CA GLN A 241 4.28 -1.55 -22.16
C GLN A 241 3.62 -0.20 -21.87
N PRO A 242 3.37 0.64 -22.89
CA PRO A 242 2.57 1.84 -22.69
C PRO A 242 1.09 1.52 -22.78
N ILE A 243 0.29 2.18 -21.94
CA ILE A 243 -1.16 2.16 -21.98
C ILE A 243 -1.62 3.61 -22.08
N GLN A 244 -2.42 3.93 -23.10
CA GLN A 244 -2.90 5.29 -23.32
C GLN A 244 -4.25 5.51 -22.67
N TYR A 245 -4.48 6.71 -22.15
CA TYR A 245 -5.73 7.09 -21.50
C TYR A 245 -6.30 8.39 -22.09
N LYS A 246 -7.60 8.54 -21.99
CA LYS A 246 -8.25 9.86 -22.15
C LYS A 246 -8.32 10.58 -20.81
N ALA A 247 -8.59 9.85 -19.72
CA ALA A 247 -8.48 10.32 -18.35
C ALA A 247 -7.75 9.29 -17.52
N LEU A 248 -6.94 9.77 -16.56
CA LEU A 248 -6.15 8.95 -15.65
C LEU A 248 -6.58 9.22 -14.21
N VAL A 249 -6.79 8.15 -13.44
CA VAL A 249 -7.04 8.20 -12.00
C VAL A 249 -5.90 7.51 -11.28
N VAL A 250 -5.19 8.24 -10.41
CA VAL A 250 -4.02 7.75 -9.69
C VAL A 250 -4.41 7.51 -8.23
N CYS A 251 -4.45 6.26 -7.82
CA CYS A 251 -4.87 5.89 -6.44
C CYS A 251 -4.23 4.59 -5.94
N PRO A 252 -2.88 4.45 -6.02
CA PRO A 252 -2.20 3.22 -5.60
C PRO A 252 -1.97 3.13 -4.08
N GLY A 253 -2.49 4.05 -3.29
CA GLY A 253 -2.24 4.09 -1.85
C GLY A 253 -0.88 4.68 -1.50
N LEU A 254 -0.37 4.31 -0.34
CA LEU A 254 0.94 4.73 0.15
C LEU A 254 1.81 3.52 0.46
N LYS A 255 3.09 3.77 0.69
CA LYS A 255 4.08 2.75 1.03
C LYS A 255 4.45 2.89 2.50
N LEU A 256 4.43 1.77 3.22
CA LEU A 256 4.95 1.65 4.58
C LEU A 256 6.45 1.41 4.52
N ASN A 257 7.23 2.33 5.08
CA ASN A 257 8.69 2.23 5.03
C ASN A 257 9.23 1.51 6.27
N TRP A 258 9.12 0.18 6.28
CA TRP A 258 9.62 -0.65 7.38
C TRP A 258 11.13 -0.52 7.58
N HIS A 259 11.88 -0.30 6.50
CA HIS A 259 13.33 -0.09 6.53
C HIS A 259 13.74 1.31 7.02
N GLY A 260 12.79 2.21 7.17
CA GLY A 260 13.05 3.53 7.76
C GLY A 260 13.39 3.51 9.25
N ILE A 261 13.26 2.35 9.89
CA ILE A 261 13.63 2.12 11.29
C ILE A 261 14.70 1.03 11.31
N GLU A 262 15.90 1.39 11.77
CA GLU A 262 17.04 0.47 11.81
C GLU A 262 16.73 -0.76 12.68
N GLY A 263 17.01 -1.95 12.16
CA GLY A 263 16.83 -3.22 12.87
C GLY A 263 15.41 -3.74 12.94
N LEU A 264 14.41 -2.98 12.44
CA LEU A 264 13.00 -3.36 12.57
C LEU A 264 12.65 -4.60 11.75
N VAL A 265 13.04 -4.64 10.48
CA VAL A 265 12.63 -5.71 9.54
C VAL A 265 13.07 -7.09 10.03
N GLU A 266 14.24 -7.19 10.63
CA GLU A 266 14.79 -8.45 11.13
C GLU A 266 14.00 -9.04 12.29
N THR A 267 13.18 -8.23 12.95
CA THR A 267 12.46 -8.64 14.17
C THR A 267 10.94 -8.56 14.06
N LEU A 268 10.40 -8.02 12.96
CA LEU A 268 8.93 -7.96 12.77
C LEU A 268 8.32 -9.36 12.81
N GLY A 269 7.28 -9.54 13.63
CA GLY A 269 6.59 -10.81 13.79
C GLY A 269 7.23 -11.75 14.80
N LYS A 270 8.25 -11.30 15.53
CA LYS A 270 8.92 -12.04 16.59
C LYS A 270 9.47 -11.10 17.65
N ASN A 271 9.96 -11.65 18.77
CA ASN A 271 10.57 -10.89 19.87
C ASN A 271 9.64 -9.82 20.47
N GLY A 272 8.33 -9.98 20.34
CA GLY A 272 7.36 -9.02 20.86
C GLY A 272 7.14 -7.80 19.97
N VAL A 273 7.66 -7.79 18.73
CA VAL A 273 7.55 -6.66 17.80
C VAL A 273 6.49 -6.94 16.75
N THR A 274 5.49 -6.08 16.69
CA THR A 274 4.29 -6.27 15.86
C THR A 274 3.77 -4.95 15.28
N SER A 275 2.74 -5.06 14.43
CA SER A 275 2.02 -3.91 13.89
C SER A 275 0.63 -4.34 13.39
N ASN A 276 -0.37 -3.48 13.58
CA ASN A 276 -1.69 -3.65 12.96
C ASN A 276 -1.73 -3.11 11.52
N TYR A 277 -0.63 -2.58 11.03
CA TYR A 277 -0.56 -2.01 9.67
C TYR A 277 -0.21 -3.05 8.61
N ARG A 278 -0.18 -4.32 8.98
CA ARG A 278 0.08 -5.41 8.04
C ARG A 278 -0.78 -6.63 8.39
N TYR A 279 -1.41 -7.20 7.36
CA TYR A 279 -2.38 -8.30 7.50
C TYR A 279 -1.82 -9.50 8.29
N ASP A 280 -0.58 -9.89 8.03
CA ASP A 280 0.07 -11.03 8.68
C ASP A 280 0.50 -10.74 10.12
N LEU A 281 0.66 -9.46 10.49
CA LEU A 281 1.11 -9.06 11.82
C LEU A 281 -0.03 -8.76 12.79
N ALA A 282 -1.20 -8.34 12.30
CA ALA A 282 -2.33 -8.03 13.18
C ALA A 282 -2.74 -9.20 14.07
N PRO A 283 -2.79 -10.47 13.60
CA PRO A 283 -3.02 -11.62 14.49
C PRO A 283 -1.93 -11.80 15.55
N TYR A 284 -0.68 -11.51 15.21
CA TYR A 284 0.44 -11.56 16.17
C TYR A 284 0.27 -10.50 17.27
N THR A 285 -0.24 -9.32 16.93
CA THR A 285 -0.57 -8.30 17.94
C THR A 285 -1.51 -8.87 18.99
N TRP A 286 -2.60 -9.50 18.56
CA TRP A 286 -3.56 -10.10 19.49
C TRP A 286 -2.94 -11.21 20.33
N GLU A 287 -2.12 -12.05 19.73
CA GLU A 287 -1.36 -13.09 20.45
C GLU A 287 -0.51 -12.49 21.56
N LEU A 288 0.27 -11.44 21.25
CA LEU A 288 1.10 -10.76 22.24
C LEU A 288 0.28 -10.15 23.37
N VAL A 289 -0.84 -9.51 23.04
CA VAL A 289 -1.74 -8.88 24.02
C VAL A 289 -2.27 -9.93 24.99
N GLN A 290 -2.68 -11.10 24.50
CA GLN A 290 -3.19 -12.19 25.34
C GLN A 290 -2.10 -12.79 26.23
N GLN A 291 -0.88 -12.91 25.74
CA GLN A 291 0.23 -13.57 26.43
C GLN A 291 0.93 -12.67 27.46
N LEU A 292 0.87 -11.36 27.30
CA LEU A 292 1.58 -10.44 28.18
C LEU A 292 0.94 -10.41 29.56
N ASN A 293 1.71 -10.72 30.60
CA ASN A 293 1.25 -10.74 31.99
C ASN A 293 1.86 -9.64 32.85
N GLY A 294 2.88 -8.97 32.35
CA GLY A 294 3.59 -7.91 33.06
C GLY A 294 4.66 -7.30 32.18
N GLY A 295 5.29 -6.25 32.67
CA GLY A 295 6.38 -5.57 31.97
C GLY A 295 5.93 -4.31 31.23
N LYS A 296 6.65 -3.99 30.17
CA LYS A 296 6.47 -2.74 29.44
C LYS A 296 5.93 -2.99 28.03
N ALA A 297 4.78 -2.37 27.74
CA ALA A 297 4.18 -2.36 26.41
C ALA A 297 4.31 -0.96 25.80
N ILE A 298 4.90 -0.89 24.61
CA ILE A 298 5.17 0.36 23.90
C ILE A 298 4.36 0.40 22.60
N PHE A 299 3.69 1.53 22.36
CA PHE A 299 2.96 1.83 21.13
C PHE A 299 3.56 3.08 20.53
N THR A 300 3.74 3.11 19.21
CA THR A 300 4.46 4.21 18.54
C THR A 300 3.65 4.81 17.41
N GLN A 301 3.90 6.09 17.15
CA GLN A 301 3.34 6.81 16.00
C GLN A 301 4.46 7.57 15.28
N PRO A 302 4.59 7.37 13.94
CA PRO A 302 5.62 8.04 13.15
C PRO A 302 5.22 9.48 12.81
N PRO A 303 6.10 10.24 12.11
CA PRO A 303 5.73 11.56 11.59
C PRO A 303 4.51 11.50 10.67
N MET A 304 3.70 12.55 10.70
CA MET A 304 2.62 12.71 9.72
C MET A 304 3.18 13.02 8.33
N PRO A 305 2.49 12.69 7.24
CA PRO A 305 1.17 12.06 7.19
C PRO A 305 1.23 10.54 7.33
N ILE A 306 0.17 9.97 7.90
CA ILE A 306 -0.01 8.51 7.98
C ILE A 306 -1.44 8.14 7.63
N LYS A 307 -1.64 6.92 7.12
CA LYS A 307 -3.00 6.40 6.97
C LYS A 307 -3.55 6.01 8.34
N CYS A 308 -4.82 6.31 8.58
CA CYS A 308 -5.49 6.03 9.84
C CYS A 308 -4.71 6.56 11.05
N ALA A 309 -4.55 7.88 11.15
CA ALA A 309 -3.76 8.52 12.20
C ALA A 309 -4.18 8.14 13.64
N GLY A 310 -5.41 7.68 13.82
CA GLY A 310 -5.88 7.16 15.11
C GLY A 310 -5.53 5.70 15.38
N ALA A 311 -5.06 4.94 14.39
CA ALA A 311 -4.83 3.50 14.55
C ALA A 311 -3.75 3.12 15.57
N PRO A 312 -2.65 3.87 15.73
CA PRO A 312 -1.70 3.59 16.81
C PRO A 312 -2.34 3.66 18.19
N GLN A 313 -3.18 4.66 18.44
CA GLN A 313 -3.90 4.80 19.70
C GLN A 313 -4.93 3.69 19.89
N LYS A 314 -5.63 3.31 18.81
CA LYS A 314 -6.63 2.24 18.89
C LYS A 314 -6.00 0.93 19.36
N ALA A 315 -4.82 0.60 18.87
CA ALA A 315 -4.07 -0.57 19.29
C ALA A 315 -3.79 -0.53 20.78
N MET A 316 -3.37 0.62 21.29
CA MET A 316 -3.09 0.84 22.70
C MET A 316 -4.36 0.70 23.57
N TYR A 317 -5.43 1.38 23.20
CA TYR A 317 -6.67 1.36 23.99
C TYR A 317 -7.30 -0.03 24.06
N LEU A 318 -7.36 -0.74 22.95
CA LEU A 318 -7.93 -2.09 22.93
C LEU A 318 -7.08 -3.08 23.72
N SER A 319 -5.75 -2.94 23.66
CA SER A 319 -4.83 -3.75 24.46
C SER A 319 -4.99 -3.46 25.95
N ALA A 320 -5.01 -2.18 26.32
CA ALA A 320 -5.16 -1.74 27.71
C ALA A 320 -6.49 -2.19 28.32
N ASP A 321 -7.57 -2.07 27.54
CA ASP A 321 -8.91 -2.51 27.98
C ASP A 321 -8.93 -4.03 28.27
N TYR A 322 -8.31 -4.82 27.39
CA TYR A 322 -8.19 -6.26 27.59
C TYR A 322 -7.41 -6.57 28.90
N TRP A 323 -6.25 -5.92 29.09
CA TRP A 323 -5.46 -6.13 30.30
C TRP A 323 -6.19 -5.69 31.56
N LEU A 324 -6.94 -4.58 31.49
CA LEU A 324 -7.78 -4.13 32.62
C LEU A 324 -8.82 -5.20 33.00
N LYS A 325 -9.55 -5.70 32.01
CA LYS A 325 -10.59 -6.72 32.22
C LYS A 325 -10.06 -8.06 32.68
N GLN A 326 -8.81 -8.38 32.33
CA GLN A 326 -8.13 -9.60 32.77
C GLN A 326 -7.41 -9.44 34.11
N GLY A 327 -7.46 -8.26 34.72
CA GLY A 327 -6.75 -7.98 35.98
C GLY A 327 -5.24 -7.89 35.85
N LYS A 328 -4.71 -7.69 34.63
CA LYS A 328 -3.28 -7.63 34.34
C LYS A 328 -2.71 -6.21 34.27
N LEU A 329 -3.56 -5.21 34.11
CA LEU A 329 -3.13 -3.83 33.81
C LEU A 329 -2.19 -3.28 34.89
N LYS A 330 -2.42 -3.61 36.15
CA LYS A 330 -1.57 -3.17 37.29
C LYS A 330 -0.11 -3.61 37.14
N ASP A 331 0.15 -4.69 36.44
CA ASP A 331 1.49 -5.25 36.24
C ASP A 331 2.10 -4.87 34.89
N ILE A 332 1.37 -4.14 34.04
CA ILE A 332 1.81 -3.71 32.71
C ILE A 332 1.93 -2.19 32.66
N SER A 333 3.14 -1.72 32.35
CA SER A 333 3.41 -0.29 32.13
C SER A 333 3.21 0.02 30.65
N ILE A 334 2.25 0.89 30.34
CA ILE A 334 1.92 1.26 28.95
C ILE A 334 2.53 2.60 28.60
N HIS A 335 3.26 2.66 27.49
CA HIS A 335 3.89 3.87 26.98
C HIS A 335 3.44 4.12 25.54
N PHE A 336 3.11 5.36 25.24
CA PHE A 336 2.79 5.81 23.90
C PHE A 336 3.80 6.87 23.46
N TYR A 337 4.64 6.53 22.49
CA TYR A 337 5.64 7.42 21.93
C TYR A 337 5.12 8.00 20.62
N ASN A 338 4.90 9.29 20.58
CA ASN A 338 4.34 10.01 19.45
C ASN A 338 5.38 10.99 18.91
N THR A 339 5.65 10.91 17.61
CA THR A 339 6.53 11.88 16.95
C THR A 339 5.92 13.28 16.96
N GLY A 340 4.59 13.40 16.95
CA GLY A 340 3.88 14.66 17.02
C GLY A 340 3.85 15.28 18.42
N ALA A 341 3.36 16.51 18.48
CA ALA A 341 3.28 17.29 19.72
C ALA A 341 1.93 17.19 20.42
N VAL A 342 0.93 16.57 19.80
CA VAL A 342 -0.44 16.46 20.31
C VAL A 342 -0.96 15.04 20.16
N LEU A 343 -1.90 14.65 21.02
CA LEU A 343 -2.45 13.30 21.00
C LEU A 343 -3.31 13.05 19.74
N PHE A 344 -4.05 14.04 19.31
CA PHE A 344 -4.91 13.96 18.12
C PHE A 344 -5.05 15.34 17.48
N GLY A 345 -5.05 15.39 16.14
CA GLY A 345 -4.97 16.63 15.38
C GLY A 345 -6.23 17.50 15.45
N VAL A 346 -7.38 16.96 15.86
CA VAL A 346 -8.62 17.71 16.05
C VAL A 346 -8.89 17.80 17.54
N LYS A 347 -8.67 18.98 18.10
CA LYS A 347 -8.62 19.22 19.55
C LYS A 347 -9.91 18.86 20.30
N GLU A 348 -11.05 18.93 19.65
CA GLU A 348 -12.35 18.65 20.27
C GLU A 348 -12.49 17.20 20.74
N TYR A 349 -11.73 16.28 20.17
CA TYR A 349 -11.76 14.87 20.55
C TYR A 349 -10.75 14.52 21.65
N VAL A 350 -9.79 15.39 21.93
CA VAL A 350 -8.71 15.12 22.89
C VAL A 350 -9.21 14.88 24.30
N PRO A 351 -10.18 15.65 24.85
CA PRO A 351 -10.65 15.41 26.24
C PRO A 351 -11.16 13.99 26.47
N ALA A 352 -11.95 13.43 25.54
CA ALA A 352 -12.45 12.06 25.66
C ALA A 352 -11.29 11.03 25.60
N LEU A 353 -10.34 11.25 24.72
CA LEU A 353 -9.16 10.37 24.58
C LEU A 353 -8.28 10.41 25.83
N MET A 354 -8.09 11.60 26.42
CA MET A 354 -7.31 11.76 27.65
C MET A 354 -7.94 11.05 28.86
N GLN A 355 -9.26 10.96 28.92
CA GLN A 355 -9.93 10.17 29.95
C GLN A 355 -9.48 8.71 29.93
N TYR A 356 -9.28 8.14 28.73
CA TYR A 356 -8.81 6.76 28.59
C TYR A 356 -7.30 6.63 28.81
N VAL A 357 -6.52 7.63 28.43
CA VAL A 357 -5.09 7.68 28.77
C VAL A 357 -4.92 7.62 30.29
N GLU A 358 -5.68 8.40 31.03
CA GLU A 358 -5.67 8.40 32.50
C GLU A 358 -6.20 7.09 33.07
N LYS A 359 -7.33 6.59 32.54
CA LYS A 359 -7.95 5.34 32.99
C LYS A 359 -6.99 4.15 32.90
N TYR A 360 -6.20 4.08 31.83
CA TYR A 360 -5.27 2.98 31.61
C TYR A 360 -3.87 3.23 32.18
N GLY A 361 -3.63 4.42 32.72
CA GLY A 361 -2.33 4.78 33.27
C GLY A 361 -1.24 4.88 32.22
N THR A 362 -1.61 5.21 30.96
CA THR A 362 -0.65 5.33 29.87
C THR A 362 0.25 6.54 30.05
N GLU A 363 1.56 6.34 29.90
CA GLU A 363 2.54 7.40 29.89
C GLU A 363 2.75 7.87 28.47
N LEU A 364 2.47 9.17 28.21
CA LEU A 364 2.61 9.79 26.89
C LEU A 364 4.00 10.42 26.74
N HIS A 365 4.64 10.18 25.61
CA HIS A 365 5.92 10.77 25.24
C HIS A 365 5.77 11.45 23.88
N PHE A 366 5.53 12.75 23.89
CA PHE A 366 5.43 13.54 22.66
C PHE A 366 6.80 13.90 22.12
N ASN A 367 6.86 14.22 20.83
CA ASN A 367 8.09 14.60 20.12
C ASN A 367 9.19 13.54 20.19
N HIS A 368 8.79 12.28 20.16
CA HIS A 368 9.71 11.14 20.16
C HIS A 368 9.44 10.25 18.96
N GLN A 369 10.45 10.06 18.12
CA GLN A 369 10.37 9.23 16.91
C GLN A 369 11.19 7.97 17.06
N LEU A 370 10.57 6.81 16.87
CA LEU A 370 11.27 5.53 16.84
C LEU A 370 12.24 5.49 15.66
N VAL A 371 13.52 5.24 15.91
CA VAL A 371 14.56 5.20 14.87
C VAL A 371 15.32 3.88 14.80
N LYS A 372 15.30 3.10 15.88
CA LYS A 372 16.05 1.83 15.94
C LYS A 372 15.39 0.84 16.88
N VAL A 373 15.42 -0.43 16.50
CA VAL A 373 14.94 -1.56 17.30
C VAL A 373 16.00 -2.67 17.29
N ASP A 374 16.27 -3.24 18.47
CA ASP A 374 16.99 -4.50 18.62
C ASP A 374 16.03 -5.50 19.26
N GLY A 375 15.44 -6.36 18.43
CA GLY A 375 14.44 -7.32 18.89
C GLY A 375 15.00 -8.38 19.83
N SER A 376 16.22 -8.86 19.59
CA SER A 376 16.85 -9.88 20.44
C SER A 376 17.11 -9.35 21.84
N ALA A 377 17.54 -8.10 21.96
CA ALA A 377 17.77 -7.42 23.23
C ALA A 377 16.50 -6.82 23.82
N LYS A 378 15.42 -6.78 23.06
CA LYS A 378 14.15 -6.11 23.42
C LYS A 378 14.38 -4.66 23.82
N LYS A 379 15.05 -3.92 22.94
CA LYS A 379 15.37 -2.50 23.12
C LYS A 379 14.92 -1.68 21.93
N ALA A 380 14.49 -0.46 22.21
CA ALA A 380 14.08 0.53 21.22
C ALA A 380 14.75 1.88 21.51
N TRP A 381 15.06 2.62 20.44
CA TRP A 381 15.69 3.95 20.54
C TRP A 381 14.85 4.98 19.84
N PHE A 382 14.65 6.10 20.51
CA PHE A 382 13.82 7.21 20.04
C PHE A 382 14.67 8.47 19.88
N LYS A 383 14.44 9.16 18.77
CA LYS A 383 14.99 10.49 18.54
C LYS A 383 14.05 11.53 19.14
N VAL A 384 14.59 12.50 19.86
CA VAL A 384 13.83 13.67 20.32
C VAL A 384 13.69 14.65 19.17
N VAL A 385 12.47 14.87 18.70
CA VAL A 385 12.18 15.81 17.61
C VAL A 385 12.38 17.24 18.11
N ASN A 386 12.95 18.10 17.27
CA ASN A 386 13.29 19.49 17.56
C ASN A 386 14.48 19.69 18.51
N ASP A 387 15.23 18.64 18.81
CA ASP A 387 16.49 18.74 19.56
C ASP A 387 17.55 17.85 18.90
N GLU A 388 18.26 18.39 17.91
CA GLU A 388 19.27 17.66 17.13
C GLU A 388 20.48 17.24 17.98
N ASN A 389 20.70 17.90 19.10
CA ASN A 389 21.83 17.63 19.99
C ASN A 389 21.48 16.64 21.10
N ALA A 390 20.20 16.26 21.25
CA ALA A 390 19.80 15.29 22.26
C ALA A 390 20.29 13.89 21.88
N ALA A 391 20.76 13.14 22.87
CA ALA A 391 21.06 11.74 22.71
C ALA A 391 19.76 10.97 22.43
N LEU A 392 19.88 9.82 21.75
CA LEU A 392 18.75 8.91 21.57
C LEU A 392 18.27 8.40 22.94
N VAL A 393 16.95 8.32 23.08
CA VAL A 393 16.32 7.75 24.28
C VAL A 393 16.20 6.25 24.10
N GLU A 394 16.94 5.48 24.90
CA GLU A 394 16.88 4.02 24.90
C GLU A 394 15.83 3.55 25.92
N THR A 395 15.05 2.56 25.57
CA THR A 395 14.11 1.91 26.48
C THR A 395 14.01 0.41 26.18
N ASP A 396 13.72 -0.36 27.24
CA ASP A 396 13.38 -1.78 27.11
C ASP A 396 11.90 -1.93 26.79
N PHE A 397 11.54 -3.06 26.21
CA PHE A 397 10.13 -3.42 26.02
C PHE A 397 9.93 -4.93 26.14
N ASP A 398 8.72 -5.33 26.48
CA ASP A 398 8.24 -6.71 26.37
C ASP A 398 7.33 -6.87 25.17
N MET A 399 6.60 -5.81 24.82
CA MET A 399 5.80 -5.71 23.60
C MET A 399 6.04 -4.36 22.96
N LEU A 400 6.22 -4.34 21.63
CA LEU A 400 6.39 -3.13 20.84
C LEU A 400 5.48 -3.17 19.61
N HIS A 401 4.50 -2.26 19.56
CA HIS A 401 3.66 -2.04 18.40
C HIS A 401 4.25 -0.89 17.59
N VAL A 402 4.66 -1.18 16.36
CA VAL A 402 5.33 -0.21 15.49
C VAL A 402 4.42 0.21 14.35
N VAL A 403 4.33 1.53 14.15
CA VAL A 403 3.80 2.11 12.92
C VAL A 403 4.98 2.76 12.20
N PRO A 404 5.35 2.29 11.00
CA PRO A 404 6.54 2.81 10.32
C PRO A 404 6.26 4.15 9.65
N PRO A 405 7.30 4.90 9.27
CA PRO A 405 7.16 6.07 8.41
C PRO A 405 6.47 5.71 7.10
N GLN A 406 5.73 6.65 6.52
CA GLN A 406 4.92 6.42 5.33
C GLN A 406 5.25 7.43 4.24
N GLN A 407 5.18 6.98 3.01
CA GLN A 407 5.53 7.75 1.83
C GLN A 407 4.70 7.29 0.64
N ALA A 408 4.66 8.08 -0.42
CA ALA A 408 4.05 7.62 -1.66
C ALA A 408 4.87 6.46 -2.25
N PRO A 409 4.24 5.58 -3.06
CA PRO A 409 4.97 4.52 -3.75
C PRO A 409 6.14 5.05 -4.58
N ASP A 410 7.17 4.23 -4.75
CA ASP A 410 8.42 4.65 -5.41
C ASP A 410 8.18 5.17 -6.83
N PHE A 411 7.33 4.51 -7.62
CA PHE A 411 7.03 4.95 -8.99
C PHE A 411 6.28 6.29 -9.03
N ILE A 412 5.53 6.61 -7.98
CA ILE A 412 4.88 7.92 -7.84
C ILE A 412 5.91 8.99 -7.52
N ARG A 413 6.78 8.74 -6.54
CA ARG A 413 7.82 9.71 -6.13
C ARG A 413 8.82 9.99 -7.26
N ALA A 414 9.04 9.04 -8.14
CA ALA A 414 9.91 9.19 -9.31
C ALA A 414 9.21 9.91 -10.49
N SER A 415 7.92 10.19 -10.39
CA SER A 415 7.14 10.81 -11.46
C SER A 415 7.15 12.34 -11.40
N THR A 416 6.71 12.97 -12.48
CA THR A 416 6.51 14.43 -12.55
C THR A 416 5.16 14.86 -11.97
N LEU A 417 4.36 13.93 -11.44
CA LEU A 417 3.02 14.21 -10.94
C LEU A 417 2.98 14.74 -9.51
N THR A 418 4.12 14.81 -8.84
CA THR A 418 4.19 15.01 -7.40
C THR A 418 4.59 16.42 -6.98
N ASP A 419 4.24 16.75 -5.73
CA ASP A 419 4.80 17.87 -5.01
C ASP A 419 6.22 17.54 -4.48
N GLU A 420 6.82 18.47 -3.73
CA GLU A 420 8.17 18.29 -3.19
C GLU A 420 8.26 17.14 -2.18
N ALA A 421 7.16 16.82 -1.50
CA ALA A 421 7.11 15.73 -0.53
C ALA A 421 6.87 14.35 -1.18
N GLY A 422 6.65 14.31 -2.49
CA GLY A 422 6.46 13.07 -3.24
C GLY A 422 5.01 12.60 -3.37
N TRP A 423 4.05 13.39 -2.92
CA TRP A 423 2.62 13.10 -3.06
C TRP A 423 2.06 13.69 -4.36
N VAL A 424 1.08 13.01 -4.97
CA VAL A 424 0.44 13.51 -6.19
C VAL A 424 -0.21 14.87 -5.91
N SER A 425 0.12 15.85 -6.74
CA SER A 425 -0.31 17.23 -6.58
C SER A 425 -1.71 17.45 -7.15
N VAL A 426 -2.69 17.70 -6.29
CA VAL A 426 -4.09 17.91 -6.70
C VAL A 426 -4.65 19.21 -6.14
N ASN A 427 -5.68 19.72 -6.84
CA ASN A 427 -6.58 20.69 -6.25
C ASN A 427 -7.37 20.02 -5.14
N PRO A 428 -7.32 20.52 -3.90
CA PRO A 428 -7.91 19.82 -2.75
C PRO A 428 -9.44 19.73 -2.81
N GLN A 429 -10.09 20.53 -3.63
CA GLN A 429 -11.56 20.52 -3.79
C GLN A 429 -12.01 19.61 -4.93
N THR A 430 -11.40 19.74 -6.11
CA THR A 430 -11.81 18.95 -7.28
C THR A 430 -11.10 17.64 -7.43
N LEU A 431 -9.97 17.45 -6.74
CA LEU A 431 -9.07 16.30 -6.83
C LEU A 431 -8.45 16.10 -8.22
N GLN A 432 -8.55 17.13 -9.06
CA GLN A 432 -7.88 17.20 -10.36
C GLN A 432 -6.41 17.56 -10.15
N HIS A 433 -5.52 16.96 -10.94
CA HIS A 433 -4.10 17.31 -10.90
C HIS A 433 -3.91 18.79 -11.21
N THR A 434 -2.97 19.43 -10.54
CA THR A 434 -2.72 20.87 -10.64
C THR A 434 -2.19 21.31 -12.00
N GLN A 435 -1.57 20.41 -12.77
CA GLN A 435 -0.95 20.72 -14.07
C GLN A 435 -1.56 19.96 -15.25
N HIS A 436 -2.27 18.85 -15.00
CA HIS A 436 -2.82 18.00 -16.05
C HIS A 436 -4.33 17.85 -15.86
N ALA A 437 -5.10 18.47 -16.74
CA ALA A 437 -6.56 18.54 -16.61
C ALA A 437 -7.24 17.17 -16.69
N ASN A 438 -6.64 16.18 -17.35
CA ASN A 438 -7.20 14.85 -17.51
C ASN A 438 -6.65 13.84 -16.49
N ILE A 439 -5.96 14.30 -15.45
CA ILE A 439 -5.43 13.45 -14.38
C ILE A 439 -6.09 13.84 -13.05
N PHE A 440 -6.55 12.82 -12.33
CA PHE A 440 -7.15 12.95 -11.01
C PHE A 440 -6.45 11.98 -10.05
N ALA A 441 -6.45 12.31 -8.78
CA ALA A 441 -5.92 11.40 -7.75
C ALA A 441 -6.79 11.46 -6.50
N LEU A 442 -6.90 10.32 -5.82
CA LEU A 442 -7.64 10.21 -4.57
C LEU A 442 -7.02 9.13 -3.70
N GLY A 443 -7.52 9.04 -2.47
CA GLY A 443 -6.97 8.11 -1.47
C GLY A 443 -5.67 8.64 -0.89
N ASP A 444 -4.82 7.74 -0.42
CA ASP A 444 -3.66 8.10 0.39
C ASP A 444 -2.49 8.69 -0.41
N VAL A 445 -2.50 8.57 -1.73
CA VAL A 445 -1.36 8.94 -2.59
C VAL A 445 -1.21 10.43 -2.83
N MET A 446 -2.25 11.22 -2.60
CA MET A 446 -2.32 12.63 -3.02
C MET A 446 -2.14 13.58 -1.85
N ASN A 447 -1.88 14.86 -2.15
CA ASN A 447 -1.47 15.87 -1.18
C ASN A 447 -2.60 16.75 -0.61
N ALA A 448 -3.86 16.41 -0.84
CA ALA A 448 -4.95 17.15 -0.16
C ALA A 448 -4.78 17.03 1.35
N PRO A 449 -4.95 18.14 2.12
CA PRO A 449 -4.66 18.16 3.55
C PRO A 449 -5.81 17.58 4.39
N ASN A 450 -6.20 16.34 4.08
CA ASN A 450 -7.23 15.58 4.79
C ASN A 450 -6.63 14.37 5.50
N ALA A 451 -7.42 13.76 6.37
CA ALA A 451 -7.05 12.50 6.98
C ALA A 451 -7.05 11.37 5.94
N LYS A 452 -6.00 10.57 5.92
CA LYS A 452 -5.85 9.43 4.99
C LYS A 452 -6.57 8.20 5.54
N THR A 453 -7.88 8.12 5.28
CA THR A 453 -8.75 7.06 5.80
C THR A 453 -9.61 6.44 4.70
N ALA A 454 -10.16 5.24 4.96
CA ALA A 454 -11.12 4.62 4.05
C ALA A 454 -12.40 5.48 3.91
N ALA A 455 -12.83 6.13 4.97
CA ALA A 455 -13.98 7.04 4.94
C ALA A 455 -13.72 8.24 4.03
N ALA A 456 -12.49 8.76 4.03
CA ALA A 456 -12.10 9.84 3.11
C ALA A 456 -12.15 9.36 1.66
N ALA A 457 -11.58 8.19 1.36
CA ALA A 457 -11.62 7.61 0.01
C ALA A 457 -13.07 7.39 -0.46
N ARG A 458 -13.94 6.94 0.43
CA ARG A 458 -15.36 6.75 0.15
C ARG A 458 -16.05 8.06 -0.25
N ALA A 459 -15.73 9.16 0.41
CA ALA A 459 -16.26 10.49 0.08
C ALA A 459 -15.65 11.05 -1.21
N GLN A 460 -14.38 10.74 -1.47
CA GLN A 460 -13.64 11.23 -2.64
C GLN A 460 -14.04 10.52 -3.93
N ALA A 461 -14.34 9.23 -3.89
CA ALA A 461 -14.59 8.43 -5.08
C ALA A 461 -15.75 8.97 -5.96
N PRO A 462 -16.91 9.33 -5.41
CA PRO A 462 -17.97 9.92 -6.22
C PRO A 462 -17.58 11.28 -6.83
N ILE A 463 -16.83 12.09 -6.09
CA ILE A 463 -16.33 13.40 -6.58
C ILE A 463 -15.44 13.20 -7.80
N VAL A 464 -14.48 12.30 -7.71
CA VAL A 464 -13.58 11.98 -8.82
C VAL A 464 -14.36 11.41 -10.00
N ALA A 465 -15.32 10.50 -9.76
CA ALA A 465 -16.13 9.93 -10.84
C ALA A 465 -16.91 10.98 -11.61
N VAL A 466 -17.58 11.89 -10.91
CA VAL A 466 -18.32 12.99 -11.55
C VAL A 466 -17.37 13.90 -12.34
N ASN A 467 -16.25 14.26 -11.74
CA ASN A 467 -15.30 15.20 -12.35
C ASN A 467 -14.56 14.58 -13.56
N VAL A 468 -14.24 13.27 -13.51
CA VAL A 468 -13.69 12.55 -14.66
C VAL A 468 -14.67 12.56 -15.83
N ILE A 469 -15.93 12.26 -15.59
CA ILE A 469 -16.97 12.26 -16.63
C ILE A 469 -17.13 13.66 -17.21
N ALA A 470 -17.18 14.69 -16.37
CA ALA A 470 -17.24 16.08 -16.83
C ALA A 470 -16.04 16.42 -17.72
N GLN A 471 -14.83 16.04 -17.29
CA GLN A 471 -13.61 16.26 -18.09
C GLN A 471 -13.67 15.56 -19.45
N LEU A 472 -14.14 14.31 -19.49
CA LEU A 472 -14.29 13.56 -20.74
C LEU A 472 -15.27 14.22 -21.71
N LYS A 473 -16.28 14.90 -21.18
CA LYS A 473 -17.30 15.62 -21.98
C LYS A 473 -16.92 17.06 -22.29
N GLY A 474 -15.77 17.55 -21.84
CA GLY A 474 -15.35 18.95 -22.00
C GLY A 474 -16.09 19.91 -21.10
N GLU A 475 -16.77 19.46 -20.08
CA GLU A 475 -17.49 20.30 -19.12
C GLU A 475 -16.55 20.72 -17.98
N GLN A 476 -16.81 21.89 -17.36
CA GLN A 476 -16.01 22.42 -16.25
C GLN A 476 -16.78 22.52 -14.94
N ASN A 477 -18.00 22.05 -14.91
CA ASN A 477 -18.83 22.06 -13.70
C ASN A 477 -18.51 20.87 -12.82
N PHE A 478 -17.46 21.02 -11.99
CA PHE A 478 -16.96 19.97 -11.11
C PHE A 478 -17.63 19.98 -9.75
N CYS A 479 -17.74 18.81 -9.15
CA CYS A 479 -18.09 18.65 -7.74
C CYS A 479 -16.87 18.94 -6.87
N GLU A 480 -17.12 19.32 -5.62
CA GLU A 480 -16.08 19.67 -4.66
C GLU A 480 -16.10 18.75 -3.44
N TYR A 481 -14.91 18.35 -3.03
CA TYR A 481 -14.66 17.59 -1.81
C TYR A 481 -14.40 18.55 -0.64
N ASN A 482 -15.03 18.30 0.51
CA ASN A 482 -14.91 19.15 1.69
C ASN A 482 -13.83 18.70 2.70
N GLY A 483 -13.03 17.72 2.34
CA GLY A 483 -11.98 17.19 3.21
C GLY A 483 -12.45 16.14 4.21
N TYR A 484 -13.68 15.64 4.08
CA TYR A 484 -14.25 14.67 5.02
C TYR A 484 -13.35 13.46 5.19
N GLY A 485 -13.13 13.11 6.47
CA GLY A 485 -12.52 11.87 6.89
C GLY A 485 -13.07 11.47 8.24
N SER A 486 -12.88 10.22 8.60
CA SER A 486 -13.38 9.68 9.86
C SER A 486 -12.34 8.77 10.50
N CYS A 487 -12.17 8.92 11.81
CA CYS A 487 -11.39 8.02 12.65
C CYS A 487 -12.31 7.50 13.77
N PRO A 488 -12.87 6.29 13.62
CA PRO A 488 -13.59 5.65 14.71
C PRO A 488 -12.60 5.15 15.76
N LEU A 489 -12.34 5.94 16.78
CA LEU A 489 -11.32 5.64 17.80
C LEU A 489 -11.88 4.66 18.83
N THR A 490 -11.43 3.41 18.74
CA THR A 490 -11.78 2.32 19.65
C THR A 490 -11.10 2.55 21.00
N VAL A 491 -11.81 3.14 21.96
CA VAL A 491 -11.25 3.49 23.28
C VAL A 491 -11.38 2.38 24.31
N GLU A 492 -12.35 1.50 24.11
CA GLU A 492 -12.49 0.22 24.83
C GLU A 492 -13.30 -0.73 23.97
N ARG A 493 -13.29 -2.01 24.30
CA ARG A 493 -14.16 -2.98 23.61
C ARG A 493 -15.63 -2.60 23.91
N GLY A 494 -16.33 -2.21 22.86
CA GLY A 494 -17.74 -1.81 22.96
C GLY A 494 -17.99 -0.31 22.94
N LYS A 495 -16.95 0.53 22.93
CA LYS A 495 -17.11 1.99 22.84
C LYS A 495 -16.11 2.63 21.88
N ILE A 496 -16.60 3.59 21.11
CA ILE A 496 -15.83 4.36 20.13
C ILE A 496 -16.09 5.85 20.31
N VAL A 497 -15.01 6.63 20.22
CA VAL A 497 -15.07 8.07 19.97
C VAL A 497 -15.06 8.24 18.46
N LEU A 498 -16.18 8.66 17.86
CA LEU A 498 -16.34 8.77 16.42
C LEU A 498 -15.90 10.16 15.95
N ALA A 499 -14.63 10.30 15.60
CA ALA A 499 -14.09 11.55 15.07
C ALA A 499 -14.42 11.66 13.59
N GLU A 500 -15.15 12.72 13.22
CA GLU A 500 -15.52 13.06 11.86
C GLU A 500 -15.22 14.53 11.61
N PHE A 501 -14.38 14.81 10.61
CA PHE A 501 -13.91 16.18 10.37
C PHE A 501 -13.52 16.37 8.90
N GLY A 502 -13.41 17.62 8.50
CA GLY A 502 -13.01 18.02 7.16
C GLY A 502 -11.81 18.96 7.17
N TYR A 503 -11.64 19.70 6.10
CA TYR A 503 -10.54 20.65 5.99
C TYR A 503 -10.52 21.65 7.14
N GLY A 504 -9.32 21.98 7.63
CA GLY A 504 -9.14 22.90 8.74
C GLY A 504 -9.58 22.35 10.10
N GLY A 505 -9.88 21.05 10.20
CA GLY A 505 -10.38 20.45 11.44
C GLY A 505 -11.84 20.75 11.73
N LYS A 506 -12.58 21.22 10.73
CA LYS A 506 -14.02 21.48 10.88
C LYS A 506 -14.76 20.20 11.20
N LEU A 507 -15.57 20.19 12.25
CA LEU A 507 -16.37 19.03 12.61
C LEU A 507 -17.46 18.79 11.56
N LEU A 508 -17.56 17.57 11.05
CA LEU A 508 -18.53 17.15 10.02
C LEU A 508 -19.25 15.88 10.48
N PRO A 509 -20.03 15.92 11.57
CA PRO A 509 -20.69 14.73 12.11
C PRO A 509 -21.76 14.21 11.13
N SER A 510 -21.79 12.88 10.93
CA SER A 510 -22.80 12.20 10.12
C SER A 510 -24.12 11.99 10.87
N PHE A 511 -24.10 12.09 12.19
CA PHE A 511 -25.26 11.80 13.06
C PHE A 511 -25.58 12.99 13.96
N PRO A 512 -26.88 13.21 14.29
CA PRO A 512 -27.25 14.18 15.33
C PRO A 512 -26.61 13.81 16.66
N LYS A 513 -26.26 14.82 17.45
CA LYS A 513 -25.62 14.64 18.77
C LYS A 513 -26.38 13.71 19.72
N TRP A 514 -27.70 13.71 19.65
CA TRP A 514 -28.53 12.86 20.49
C TRP A 514 -28.52 11.38 20.06
N VAL A 515 -28.08 11.08 18.85
CA VAL A 515 -27.88 9.70 18.35
C VAL A 515 -26.46 9.24 18.66
N ILE A 516 -25.47 9.95 18.11
CA ILE A 516 -24.04 9.72 18.38
C ILE A 516 -23.38 11.09 18.57
N ASP A 517 -22.92 11.37 19.78
CA ASP A 517 -22.03 12.49 20.05
C ASP A 517 -20.59 12.01 19.84
N GLY A 518 -19.96 12.43 18.72
CA GLY A 518 -18.62 11.99 18.36
C GLY A 518 -17.54 12.37 19.38
N GLN A 519 -17.79 13.35 20.23
CA GLN A 519 -16.86 13.77 21.28
C GLN A 519 -16.95 12.95 22.56
N LYS A 520 -17.84 11.96 22.59
CA LYS A 520 -18.05 11.07 23.74
C LYS A 520 -17.93 9.61 23.31
N PRO A 521 -17.44 8.72 24.20
CA PRO A 521 -17.47 7.29 23.94
C PRO A 521 -18.90 6.80 23.71
N SER A 522 -19.12 6.01 22.66
CA SER A 522 -20.45 5.58 22.23
C SER A 522 -20.49 4.10 21.88
N ARG A 523 -21.49 3.38 22.43
CA ARG A 523 -21.79 2.00 22.06
C ARG A 523 -22.40 1.90 20.67
N LEU A 524 -23.20 2.88 20.26
CA LEU A 524 -23.76 2.93 18.91
C LEU A 524 -22.67 3.08 17.86
N ALA A 525 -21.65 3.91 18.13
CA ALA A 525 -20.50 4.06 17.24
C ALA A 525 -19.70 2.75 17.14
N TRP A 526 -19.59 1.99 18.22
CA TRP A 526 -18.98 0.66 18.19
C TRP A 526 -19.74 -0.30 17.28
N LEU A 527 -21.07 -0.37 17.43
CA LEU A 527 -21.92 -1.20 16.57
C LEU A 527 -21.79 -0.80 15.10
N LEU A 528 -21.71 0.49 14.82
CA LEU A 528 -21.46 1.02 13.48
C LEU A 528 -20.16 0.45 12.90
N LYS A 529 -19.07 0.53 13.65
CA LYS A 529 -17.76 0.04 13.17
C LYS A 529 -17.72 -1.48 13.03
N GLU A 530 -18.22 -2.20 14.00
CA GLU A 530 -18.12 -3.65 14.03
C GLU A 530 -19.05 -4.32 13.02
N GLN A 531 -20.32 -3.85 12.91
CA GLN A 531 -21.36 -4.58 12.19
C GLN A 531 -21.85 -3.88 10.92
N ILE A 532 -21.74 -2.56 10.84
CA ILE A 532 -22.34 -1.78 9.74
C ILE A 532 -21.28 -1.31 8.72
N LEU A 533 -20.14 -0.81 9.16
CA LEU A 533 -19.11 -0.32 8.23
C LEU A 533 -18.53 -1.41 7.32
N PRO A 534 -18.27 -2.65 7.77
CA PRO A 534 -17.79 -3.68 6.84
C PRO A 534 -18.78 -3.98 5.70
N PRO A 535 -20.09 -4.21 5.94
CA PRO A 535 -21.03 -4.34 4.83
C PRO A 535 -21.13 -3.12 3.94
N ILE A 536 -21.07 -1.90 4.50
CA ILE A 536 -21.04 -0.66 3.72
C ILE A 536 -19.82 -0.64 2.80
N TYR A 537 -18.66 -1.09 3.27
CA TYR A 537 -17.46 -1.19 2.46
C TYR A 537 -17.64 -2.18 1.30
N TRP A 538 -17.95 -3.44 1.61
CA TRP A 538 -18.02 -4.51 0.61
C TRP A 538 -19.21 -4.39 -0.34
N GLN A 539 -20.38 -4.00 0.16
CA GLN A 539 -21.62 -3.97 -0.61
C GLN A 539 -22.02 -2.58 -1.09
N GLY A 540 -21.49 -1.52 -0.47
CA GLY A 540 -21.79 -0.15 -0.81
C GLY A 540 -20.66 0.51 -1.56
N MET A 541 -19.58 0.85 -0.86
CA MET A 541 -18.44 1.60 -1.39
C MET A 541 -17.83 0.94 -2.64
N LEU A 542 -17.49 -0.34 -2.55
CA LEU A 542 -16.86 -1.07 -3.67
C LEU A 542 -17.82 -1.33 -4.83
N LYS A 543 -19.12 -1.20 -4.62
CA LYS A 543 -20.15 -1.40 -5.67
C LYS A 543 -20.71 -0.09 -6.21
N GLY A 544 -20.14 1.05 -5.82
CA GLY A 544 -20.56 2.35 -6.31
C GLY A 544 -21.89 2.86 -5.76
N ARG A 545 -22.36 2.27 -4.67
CA ARG A 545 -23.55 2.75 -3.95
C ARG A 545 -23.13 3.86 -3.02
N GLU A 546 -23.64 5.06 -3.26
CA GLU A 546 -23.17 6.28 -2.60
C GLU A 546 -24.04 6.66 -1.40
N TRP A 547 -24.28 5.70 -0.52
CA TRP A 547 -25.05 5.94 0.71
C TRP A 547 -24.37 7.01 1.57
N MET A 548 -25.07 8.14 1.82
CA MET A 548 -24.63 9.26 2.66
C MET A 548 -23.41 10.04 2.09
N VAL A 549 -22.97 9.76 0.86
CA VAL A 549 -21.81 10.43 0.25
C VAL A 549 -22.06 10.88 -1.18
N LYS A 550 -23.33 11.09 -1.57
CA LYS A 550 -23.63 11.59 -2.93
C LYS A 550 -22.99 12.95 -3.16
N PRO A 551 -22.27 13.13 -4.28
CA PRO A 551 -21.65 14.40 -4.58
C PRO A 551 -22.70 15.43 -4.97
N GLU A 552 -22.48 16.67 -4.53
CA GLU A 552 -23.30 17.81 -4.91
C GLU A 552 -22.50 18.72 -5.82
N ARG A 553 -23.10 19.14 -6.93
CA ARG A 553 -22.51 20.15 -7.80
C ARG A 553 -22.75 21.53 -7.18
N GLY A 554 -21.64 22.26 -6.99
CA GLY A 554 -21.68 23.62 -6.48
C GLY A 554 -22.34 24.62 -7.43
#